data_5deec2c5f572da1e6b04127690107829
#
_entry.id   5deec2c5f572da1e6b04127690107829
#
_cell.length_a   1.000
_cell.length_b   1.000
_cell.length_c   1.000
_cell.angle_alpha   90.00
_cell.angle_beta   90.00
_cell.angle_gamma   90.00
#
_symmetry.space_group_name_H-M   'P 1'
#
loop_
_entity.id
_entity.type
_entity.pdbx_description
1 polymer ?
#
loop_
_entity_poly.entity_id
_entity_poly.type
_entity_poly.pdbx_seq_one_letter_code
_entity_poly.pdbx_strand_id
1 'polypeptide(L)'
;TSAMMAGVCRRGMLASLGGRLRAGPRAPLRSVAAAAPLYDVVVSGGGMVGSAMAAVLGHDIHFHDKKIALLEAGPRKEYDRMPETYSNRVSSISPGSATLLSSFGAWDHVCSLRLKPFRRMQVWDACSEAMIVFEKDDLDDMGYIVENDVIMSALTKQLDAVADRVEVFYGSRAVGYTWPLPSHSCDTSPWVQIELADGRRLQTKLLIGADGHNSVVRKEAEIKNIEHRYDQSAVVATLHLSEATDNNVAWQRFLPAGPIALLPLSDTASSLVWSTSHEHASELLAMDEESFVDSINSAFWSNANHTDFIDTAGAMFRSALSLLKPSGTAVRQLPPSVAKVDPESRATFPLGVGHATEYVQHRVALIGDAAHRVHPLAGQGVNLGFGDIACLAHHLSAAAFNGSDLGSLKHLLKFETERQRHNVSLIAVIDGLKRLYSTRLAPLVLLRTWGLQATNALPPVKVRI
;
A
#
# COMPACT_ATOMS: atom_id res chain seq x y z
N THR A 1 77.59 38.27 -42.79
CA THR A 1 77.99 39.63 -43.06
C THR A 1 76.96 40.58 -42.45
N SER A 2 77.28 41.13 -41.26
CA SER A 2 77.89 42.45 -41.03
C SER A 2 76.89 43.57 -41.42
N ALA A 3 76.61 44.62 -40.71
CA ALA A 3 77.20 45.33 -39.58
C ALA A 3 76.19 46.46 -39.22
N MET A 4 76.11 46.76 -37.94
CA MET A 4 76.49 48.01 -37.31
C MET A 4 75.90 49.34 -37.93
N MET A 5 75.28 50.15 -37.16
CA MET A 5 75.69 51.30 -36.37
C MET A 5 74.45 52.11 -35.92
N ALA A 6 74.28 52.35 -34.69
CA ALA A 6 74.53 53.59 -33.95
C ALA A 6 73.68 54.84 -34.28
N GLY A 7 72.96 55.26 -33.28
CA GLY A 7 73.20 56.55 -32.75
C GLY A 7 72.05 57.58 -32.76
N VAL A 8 71.95 58.20 -31.62
CA VAL A 8 71.58 59.58 -31.32
C VAL A 8 70.18 59.81 -30.65
N CYS A 9 70.36 60.14 -29.43
CA CYS A 9 69.50 60.79 -28.44
C CYS A 9 68.80 62.09 -29.02
N ARG A 10 67.51 62.26 -28.70
CA ARG A 10 66.96 63.58 -28.33
C ARG A 10 65.76 63.45 -27.32
N ARG A 11 65.88 64.19 -26.28
CA ARG A 11 64.88 64.51 -25.27
C ARG A 11 63.68 65.20 -25.90
N GLY A 12 62.47 64.93 -25.32
CA GLY A 12 61.32 65.77 -25.57
C GLY A 12 60.06 65.31 -24.85
N MET A 13 59.78 65.98 -23.79
CA MET A 13 58.49 66.36 -23.22
C MET A 13 57.45 65.31 -22.77
N LEU A 14 57.21 65.33 -21.50
CA LEU A 14 56.00 64.83 -20.80
C LEU A 14 54.72 65.42 -21.35
N ALA A 15 53.73 64.56 -21.64
CA ALA A 15 52.33 64.89 -21.62
C ALA A 15 51.57 63.71 -20.95
N SER A 16 51.00 63.99 -19.79
CA SER A 16 50.15 63.11 -19.04
C SER A 16 48.80 62.96 -19.77
N LEU A 17 48.47 61.71 -20.13
CA LEU A 17 47.11 61.35 -20.47
C LEU A 17 46.69 60.23 -19.51
N GLY A 18 45.95 60.60 -18.44
CA GLY A 18 45.26 59.69 -17.57
C GLY A 18 44.13 58.94 -18.30
N GLY A 19 44.44 57.80 -18.87
CA GLY A 19 43.44 56.85 -19.34
C GLY A 19 42.90 56.03 -18.17
N ARG A 20 41.72 56.37 -17.68
CA ARG A 20 40.96 55.49 -16.78
C ARG A 20 40.62 54.20 -17.54
N LEU A 21 41.29 53.12 -17.20
CA LEU A 21 40.84 51.76 -17.55
C LEU A 21 39.49 51.55 -16.87
N ARG A 22 38.41 51.62 -17.63
CA ARG A 22 37.10 51.12 -17.20
C ARG A 22 37.25 49.65 -17.02
N ALA A 23 37.16 49.18 -15.74
CA ALA A 23 36.94 47.80 -15.44
C ALA A 23 35.60 47.37 -16.08
N GLY A 24 35.64 46.49 -17.07
CA GLY A 24 34.46 45.86 -17.62
C GLY A 24 33.72 45.09 -16.55
N PRO A 25 32.39 44.89 -16.68
CA PRO A 25 31.63 44.14 -15.72
C PRO A 25 32.21 42.73 -15.59
N ARG A 26 32.70 42.39 -14.39
CA ARG A 26 33.06 41.01 -14.07
C ARG A 26 31.79 40.19 -14.23
N ALA A 27 31.81 39.23 -15.17
CA ALA A 27 30.78 38.20 -15.27
C ALA A 27 30.58 37.57 -13.86
N PRO A 28 29.34 37.41 -13.43
CA PRO A 28 29.09 36.75 -12.14
C PRO A 28 29.76 35.39 -12.19
N LEU A 29 30.61 35.12 -11.22
CA LEU A 29 31.12 33.76 -10.94
C LEU A 29 29.88 32.88 -10.85
N ARG A 30 29.70 31.99 -11.83
CA ARG A 30 28.74 30.89 -11.68
C ARG A 30 29.07 30.24 -10.35
N SER A 31 28.17 30.37 -9.36
CA SER A 31 28.25 29.58 -8.15
C SER A 31 28.39 28.14 -8.58
N VAL A 32 29.45 27.49 -8.16
CA VAL A 32 29.59 26.04 -8.30
C VAL A 32 28.39 25.49 -7.52
N ALA A 33 27.35 25.08 -8.20
CA ALA A 33 26.21 24.45 -7.57
C ALA A 33 26.77 23.24 -6.83
N ALA A 34 26.58 23.20 -5.51
CA ALA A 34 27.00 22.06 -4.70
C ALA A 34 26.43 20.79 -5.36
N ALA A 35 27.29 19.78 -5.55
CA ALA A 35 26.86 18.53 -6.15
C ALA A 35 25.69 17.97 -5.35
N ALA A 36 24.62 17.54 -6.04
CA ALA A 36 23.45 16.96 -5.40
C ALA A 36 23.85 15.75 -4.55
N PRO A 37 23.38 15.62 -3.31
CA PRO A 37 23.72 14.50 -2.44
C PRO A 37 23.33 13.18 -3.09
N LEU A 38 24.23 12.18 -2.99
CA LEU A 38 24.05 10.84 -3.54
C LEU A 38 23.62 9.88 -2.42
N TYR A 39 22.53 9.18 -2.67
CA TYR A 39 22.01 8.09 -1.83
C TYR A 39 22.18 6.74 -2.55
N ASP A 40 22.37 5.68 -1.79
CA ASP A 40 22.37 4.32 -2.34
C ASP A 40 20.94 3.89 -2.72
N VAL A 41 19.96 4.25 -1.90
CA VAL A 41 18.54 4.01 -2.15
C VAL A 41 17.73 5.25 -1.78
N VAL A 42 16.79 5.63 -2.65
CA VAL A 42 15.73 6.59 -2.33
C VAL A 42 14.38 5.89 -2.45
N VAL A 43 13.57 5.97 -1.40
CA VAL A 43 12.18 5.52 -1.40
C VAL A 43 11.29 6.75 -1.57
N SER A 44 10.51 6.79 -2.64
CA SER A 44 9.55 7.86 -2.94
C SER A 44 8.16 7.46 -2.49
N GLY A 45 7.63 8.15 -1.48
CA GLY A 45 6.36 7.89 -0.82
C GLY A 45 6.53 7.29 0.58
N GLY A 46 6.17 8.06 1.61
CA GLY A 46 6.27 7.68 3.03
C GLY A 46 4.95 7.13 3.61
N GLY A 47 4.10 6.49 2.79
CA GLY A 47 2.99 5.69 3.30
C GLY A 47 3.46 4.41 4.01
N MET A 48 2.52 3.57 4.47
CA MET A 48 2.85 2.34 5.22
C MET A 48 3.91 1.48 4.52
N VAL A 49 3.77 1.28 3.21
CA VAL A 49 4.68 0.43 2.43
C VAL A 49 6.06 1.07 2.27
N GLY A 50 6.13 2.36 1.92
CA GLY A 50 7.43 3.03 1.73
C GLY A 50 8.18 3.26 3.04
N SER A 51 7.49 3.63 4.11
CA SER A 51 8.09 3.78 5.45
C SER A 51 8.62 2.43 5.97
N ALA A 52 7.86 1.35 5.79
CA ALA A 52 8.30 0.01 6.15
C ALA A 52 9.50 -0.45 5.31
N MET A 53 9.52 -0.15 4.00
CA MET A 53 10.67 -0.46 3.14
C MET A 53 11.94 0.24 3.61
N ALA A 54 11.86 1.55 3.88
CA ALA A 54 13.00 2.32 4.37
C ALA A 54 13.47 1.82 5.76
N ALA A 55 12.54 1.48 6.67
CA ALA A 55 12.86 0.93 7.97
C ALA A 55 13.54 -0.45 7.86
N VAL A 56 13.00 -1.36 7.04
CA VAL A 56 13.60 -2.68 6.82
C VAL A 56 15.04 -2.56 6.31
N LEU A 57 15.29 -1.71 5.31
CA LEU A 57 16.65 -1.50 4.80
C LEU A 57 17.55 -0.84 5.83
N GLY A 58 17.04 0.11 6.63
CA GLY A 58 17.80 0.78 7.69
C GLY A 58 18.22 -0.18 8.81
N HIS A 59 17.41 -1.19 9.12
CA HIS A 59 17.72 -2.24 10.11
C HIS A 59 18.57 -3.38 9.56
N ASP A 60 18.70 -3.51 8.23
CA ASP A 60 19.48 -4.59 7.61
C ASP A 60 20.98 -4.35 7.81
N ILE A 61 21.66 -5.37 8.32
CA ILE A 61 23.11 -5.33 8.59
C ILE A 61 23.95 -5.09 7.31
N HIS A 62 23.46 -5.53 6.14
CA HIS A 62 24.17 -5.35 4.87
C HIS A 62 24.01 -3.95 4.28
N PHE A 63 23.21 -3.09 4.94
CA PHE A 63 23.04 -1.69 4.60
C PHE A 63 23.71 -0.73 5.57
N HIS A 64 24.55 -1.22 6.50
CA HIS A 64 25.17 -0.39 7.55
C HIS A 64 26.07 0.73 6.99
N ASP A 65 26.65 0.56 5.81
CA ASP A 65 27.49 1.53 5.10
C ASP A 65 26.75 2.29 3.98
N LYS A 66 25.44 2.08 3.84
CA LYS A 66 24.61 2.68 2.79
C LYS A 66 23.83 3.88 3.31
N LYS A 67 23.61 4.84 2.43
CA LYS A 67 22.76 6.01 2.69
C LYS A 67 21.40 5.81 2.04
N ILE A 68 20.36 5.87 2.84
CA ILE A 68 18.97 5.71 2.41
C ILE A 68 18.24 7.02 2.63
N ALA A 69 17.39 7.42 1.68
CA ALA A 69 16.46 8.53 1.87
C ALA A 69 15.01 8.06 1.69
N LEU A 70 14.11 8.60 2.51
CA LEU A 70 12.67 8.45 2.37
C LEU A 70 12.05 9.82 2.10
N LEU A 71 11.31 9.95 1.00
CA LEU A 71 10.58 11.16 0.63
C LEU A 71 9.11 11.03 1.01
N GLU A 72 8.62 11.93 1.87
CA GLU A 72 7.22 11.98 2.28
C GLU A 72 6.65 13.39 2.08
N ALA A 73 5.57 13.48 1.31
CA ALA A 73 4.92 14.75 1.00
C ALA A 73 4.13 15.32 2.19
N GLY A 74 3.67 14.47 3.09
CA GLY A 74 2.93 14.83 4.29
C GLY A 74 3.83 15.18 5.47
N PRO A 75 3.22 15.65 6.56
CA PRO A 75 3.92 15.90 7.82
C PRO A 75 4.27 14.57 8.51
N ARG A 76 5.24 14.64 9.42
CA ARG A 76 5.56 13.53 10.31
C ARG A 76 4.34 13.16 11.15
N LYS A 77 4.05 11.87 11.23
CA LYS A 77 2.97 11.31 12.06
C LYS A 77 3.60 10.47 13.16
N GLU A 78 3.35 10.86 14.37
CA GLU A 78 3.78 10.16 15.56
C GLU A 78 2.73 10.34 16.65
N TYR A 79 2.44 9.29 17.37
CA TYR A 79 1.51 9.30 18.50
C TYR A 79 2.17 8.62 19.69
N ASP A 80 2.44 9.38 20.74
CA ASP A 80 2.86 8.81 22.03
C ASP A 80 1.71 8.04 22.68
N ARG A 81 0.49 8.48 22.43
CA ARG A 81 -0.75 7.88 22.92
C ARG A 81 -1.84 8.03 21.87
N MET A 82 -2.52 6.94 21.57
CA MET A 82 -3.65 6.96 20.63
C MET A 82 -4.84 7.72 21.22
N PRO A 83 -5.60 8.49 20.39
CA PRO A 83 -6.89 9.03 20.76
C PRO A 83 -7.83 7.93 21.25
N GLU A 84 -8.77 8.27 22.12
CA GLU A 84 -9.81 7.32 22.58
C GLU A 84 -10.72 6.87 21.45
N THR A 85 -10.99 7.76 20.49
CA THR A 85 -11.76 7.47 19.28
C THR A 85 -10.92 6.66 18.30
N TYR A 86 -11.57 5.74 17.58
CA TYR A 86 -10.93 4.94 16.53
C TYR A 86 -10.89 5.69 15.20
N SER A 87 -9.79 5.54 14.48
CA SER A 87 -9.70 5.97 13.08
C SER A 87 -10.60 5.09 12.20
N ASN A 88 -11.28 5.69 11.23
CA ASN A 88 -12.07 4.97 10.23
C ASN A 88 -11.20 4.28 9.14
N ARG A 89 -9.89 4.48 9.19
CA ARG A 89 -8.92 3.83 8.29
C ARG A 89 -8.22 2.72 9.03
N VAL A 90 -8.62 1.50 8.72
CA VAL A 90 -8.05 0.29 9.31
C VAL A 90 -7.54 -0.64 8.24
N SER A 91 -6.59 -1.48 8.60
CA SER A 91 -6.07 -2.57 7.79
C SER A 91 -6.16 -3.88 8.53
N SER A 92 -6.47 -4.93 7.78
CA SER A 92 -6.35 -6.31 8.27
C SER A 92 -4.93 -6.78 8.01
N ILE A 93 -4.15 -6.98 9.06
CA ILE A 93 -2.76 -7.41 9.00
C ILE A 93 -2.71 -8.94 9.10
N SER A 94 -2.13 -9.56 8.10
CA SER A 94 -1.92 -11.02 8.10
C SER A 94 -0.77 -11.41 9.04
N PRO A 95 -0.71 -12.67 9.53
CA PRO A 95 0.41 -13.15 10.33
C PRO A 95 1.78 -12.98 9.64
N GLY A 96 1.84 -13.18 8.32
CA GLY A 96 3.06 -12.94 7.55
C GLY A 96 3.51 -11.48 7.55
N SER A 97 2.55 -10.54 7.44
CA SER A 97 2.85 -9.10 7.56
C SER A 97 3.26 -8.71 8.97
N ALA A 98 2.63 -9.29 10.00
CA ALA A 98 3.04 -9.10 11.40
C ALA A 98 4.46 -9.61 11.64
N THR A 99 4.84 -10.76 11.07
CA THR A 99 6.21 -11.29 11.12
C THR A 99 7.22 -10.34 10.48
N LEU A 100 6.90 -9.75 9.31
CA LEU A 100 7.76 -8.74 8.70
C LEU A 100 7.93 -7.52 9.64
N LEU A 101 6.83 -6.98 10.17
CA LEU A 101 6.88 -5.84 11.10
C LEU A 101 7.65 -6.16 12.39
N SER A 102 7.58 -7.42 12.87
CA SER A 102 8.34 -7.90 14.02
C SER A 102 9.84 -7.96 13.74
N SER A 103 10.24 -8.25 12.50
CA SER A 103 11.65 -8.44 12.15
C SER A 103 12.54 -7.20 12.36
N PHE A 104 11.92 -6.02 12.43
CA PHE A 104 12.58 -4.74 12.71
C PHE A 104 11.94 -3.98 13.88
N GLY A 105 11.17 -4.65 14.75
CA GLY A 105 10.65 -4.12 16.02
C GLY A 105 9.40 -3.23 15.91
N ALA A 106 8.81 -3.06 14.73
CA ALA A 106 7.60 -2.25 14.58
C ALA A 106 6.37 -2.91 15.20
N TRP A 107 6.28 -4.24 15.16
CA TRP A 107 5.12 -4.96 15.67
C TRP A 107 4.94 -4.83 17.18
N ASP A 108 6.01 -4.84 17.95
CA ASP A 108 5.96 -4.66 19.40
C ASP A 108 5.34 -3.30 19.77
N HIS A 109 5.65 -2.28 18.98
CA HIS A 109 5.05 -0.97 19.18
C HIS A 109 3.56 -0.95 18.82
N VAL A 110 3.16 -1.61 17.71
CA VAL A 110 1.73 -1.80 17.36
C VAL A 110 0.99 -2.47 18.51
N CYS A 111 1.54 -3.56 19.05
CA CYS A 111 0.94 -4.30 20.19
C CYS A 111 0.83 -3.44 21.46
N SER A 112 1.81 -2.56 21.69
CA SER A 112 1.80 -1.68 22.87
C SER A 112 0.76 -0.54 22.77
N LEU A 113 0.32 -0.19 21.58
CA LEU A 113 -0.69 0.83 21.35
C LEU A 113 -2.09 0.22 21.32
N ARG A 114 -2.51 -0.30 20.16
CA ARG A 114 -3.87 -0.82 20.01
C ARG A 114 -4.00 -1.70 18.75
N LEU A 115 -4.53 -2.91 18.92
CA LEU A 115 -4.95 -3.81 17.86
C LEU A 115 -6.06 -4.73 18.36
N LYS A 116 -6.82 -5.33 17.44
CA LYS A 116 -7.78 -6.40 17.77
C LYS A 116 -7.48 -7.64 16.93
N PRO A 117 -7.10 -8.77 17.54
CA PRO A 117 -6.97 -10.04 16.84
C PRO A 117 -8.35 -10.59 16.47
N PHE A 118 -8.43 -11.30 15.33
CA PHE A 118 -9.59 -12.10 14.98
C PHE A 118 -9.16 -13.53 14.65
N ARG A 119 -10.01 -14.50 15.06
CA ARG A 119 -9.74 -15.93 14.94
C ARG A 119 -10.65 -16.62 13.93
N ARG A 120 -11.70 -15.93 13.53
CA ARG A 120 -12.72 -16.44 12.62
C ARG A 120 -13.06 -15.41 11.58
N MET A 121 -13.27 -15.87 10.36
CA MET A 121 -13.85 -15.06 9.28
C MET A 121 -15.07 -15.79 8.73
N GLN A 122 -16.23 -15.15 8.78
CA GLN A 122 -17.47 -15.69 8.23
C GLN A 122 -17.89 -14.89 7.00
N VAL A 123 -18.02 -15.59 5.89
CA VAL A 123 -18.39 -15.00 4.59
C VAL A 123 -19.65 -15.68 4.08
N TRP A 124 -20.68 -14.91 3.69
CA TRP A 124 -21.92 -15.46 3.16
C TRP A 124 -22.52 -14.60 2.03
N ASP A 125 -23.39 -15.21 1.26
CA ASP A 125 -24.09 -14.58 0.14
C ASP A 125 -25.45 -14.01 0.59
N ALA A 126 -25.82 -12.84 0.09
CA ALA A 126 -27.15 -12.26 0.33
C ALA A 126 -28.24 -12.87 -0.55
N CYS A 127 -27.89 -13.64 -1.58
CA CYS A 127 -28.84 -14.27 -2.51
C CYS A 127 -29.11 -15.73 -2.19
N SER A 128 -28.44 -16.32 -1.17
CA SER A 128 -28.61 -17.72 -0.78
C SER A 128 -28.16 -17.98 0.65
N GLU A 129 -28.50 -19.15 1.20
CA GLU A 129 -28.04 -19.63 2.50
C GLU A 129 -26.58 -20.10 2.50
N ALA A 130 -25.83 -19.92 1.40
CA ALA A 130 -24.46 -20.39 1.31
C ALA A 130 -23.52 -19.53 2.13
N MET A 131 -22.66 -20.20 2.90
CA MET A 131 -21.62 -19.52 3.68
C MET A 131 -20.33 -20.36 3.69
N ILE A 132 -19.22 -19.68 3.95
CA ILE A 132 -17.94 -20.29 4.29
C ILE A 132 -17.43 -19.69 5.59
N VAL A 133 -16.88 -20.52 6.44
CA VAL A 133 -16.24 -20.10 7.69
C VAL A 133 -14.78 -20.50 7.61
N PHE A 134 -13.90 -19.53 7.73
CA PHE A 134 -12.48 -19.74 7.94
C PHE A 134 -12.22 -19.64 9.45
N GLU A 135 -11.55 -20.60 9.99
CA GLU A 135 -11.23 -20.72 11.41
C GLU A 135 -9.90 -21.45 11.52
N LYS A 136 -9.00 -20.96 12.32
CA LYS A 136 -7.77 -21.66 12.67
C LYS A 136 -7.96 -22.44 13.95
N ASP A 137 -7.20 -23.52 14.09
CA ASP A 137 -7.23 -24.36 15.29
C ASP A 137 -6.84 -23.55 16.54
N ASP A 138 -7.59 -23.72 17.54
CA ASP A 138 -7.76 -23.22 18.90
C ASP A 138 -6.89 -22.09 19.49
N LEU A 139 -5.74 -21.70 18.94
CA LEU A 139 -4.86 -20.71 19.57
C LEU A 139 -4.24 -19.68 18.63
N ASP A 140 -4.32 -19.87 17.33
CA ASP A 140 -3.68 -18.99 16.36
C ASP A 140 -4.64 -17.92 15.81
N ASP A 141 -4.23 -16.65 15.89
CA ASP A 141 -4.96 -15.58 15.27
C ASP A 141 -4.89 -15.69 13.74
N MET A 142 -6.01 -15.48 13.05
CA MET A 142 -6.06 -15.42 11.59
C MET A 142 -5.47 -14.12 11.06
N GLY A 143 -5.57 -13.07 11.86
CA GLY A 143 -5.05 -11.76 11.54
C GLY A 143 -5.42 -10.75 12.61
N TYR A 144 -5.06 -9.51 12.34
CA TYR A 144 -5.19 -8.42 13.30
C TYR A 144 -5.80 -7.22 12.60
N ILE A 145 -6.81 -6.61 13.19
CA ILE A 145 -7.33 -5.34 12.72
C ILE A 145 -6.58 -4.22 13.44
N VAL A 146 -5.92 -3.38 12.64
CA VAL A 146 -5.06 -2.30 13.13
C VAL A 146 -5.39 -1.01 12.41
N GLU A 147 -5.48 0.08 13.14
CA GLU A 147 -5.63 1.42 12.55
C GLU A 147 -4.35 1.80 11.78
N ASN A 148 -4.52 2.39 10.62
CA ASN A 148 -3.39 2.79 9.78
C ASN A 148 -2.46 3.79 10.49
N ASP A 149 -3.01 4.64 11.35
CA ASP A 149 -2.23 5.62 12.12
C ASP A 149 -1.37 4.94 13.20
N VAL A 150 -1.82 3.82 13.78
CA VAL A 150 -1.02 2.98 14.70
C VAL A 150 0.18 2.37 13.96
N ILE A 151 -0.04 1.82 12.77
CA ILE A 151 1.04 1.27 11.94
C ILE A 151 2.03 2.37 11.58
N MET A 152 1.54 3.54 11.14
CA MET A 152 2.40 4.67 10.77
C MET A 152 3.22 5.19 11.96
N SER A 153 2.64 5.26 13.15
CA SER A 153 3.37 5.64 14.38
C SER A 153 4.50 4.64 14.68
N ALA A 154 4.22 3.34 14.59
CA ALA A 154 5.22 2.30 14.79
C ALA A 154 6.37 2.39 13.77
N LEU A 155 6.05 2.64 12.50
CA LEU A 155 7.04 2.79 11.43
C LEU A 155 7.89 4.05 11.63
N THR A 156 7.27 5.18 12.02
CA THR A 156 7.99 6.43 12.32
C THR A 156 9.00 6.21 13.43
N LYS A 157 8.62 5.52 14.50
CA LYS A 157 9.51 5.19 15.61
C LYS A 157 10.69 4.31 15.19
N GLN A 158 10.46 3.36 14.29
CA GLN A 158 11.54 2.51 13.75
C GLN A 158 12.47 3.27 12.79
N LEU A 159 11.94 4.23 12.03
CA LEU A 159 12.76 5.13 11.20
C LEU A 159 13.67 6.03 12.07
N ASP A 160 13.18 6.51 13.20
CA ASP A 160 14.00 7.27 14.14
C ASP A 160 15.13 6.44 14.76
N ALA A 161 14.88 5.17 15.01
CA ALA A 161 15.91 4.25 15.54
C ALA A 161 17.07 4.02 14.57
N VAL A 162 16.88 4.29 13.29
CA VAL A 162 17.90 4.16 12.23
C VAL A 162 18.19 5.49 11.52
N ALA A 163 17.97 6.61 12.18
CA ALA A 163 18.17 7.95 11.62
C ALA A 163 19.61 8.26 11.21
N ASP A 164 20.58 7.48 11.69
CA ASP A 164 21.97 7.51 11.26
C ASP A 164 22.20 6.99 9.83
N ARG A 165 21.29 6.20 9.29
CA ARG A 165 21.34 5.55 7.96
C ARG A 165 20.20 5.99 7.05
N VAL A 166 19.03 6.27 7.61
CA VAL A 166 17.82 6.65 6.88
C VAL A 166 17.47 8.10 7.16
N GLU A 167 17.66 8.95 6.15
CA GLU A 167 17.25 10.35 6.20
C GLU A 167 15.80 10.48 5.69
N VAL A 168 14.89 11.00 6.53
CA VAL A 168 13.48 11.16 6.16
C VAL A 168 13.21 12.63 5.85
N PHE A 169 12.74 12.89 4.64
CA PHE A 169 12.34 14.20 4.15
C PHE A 169 10.83 14.36 4.25
N TYR A 170 10.34 14.83 5.40
CA TYR A 170 8.93 15.17 5.57
C TYR A 170 8.58 16.47 4.87
N GLY A 171 7.32 16.64 4.43
CA GLY A 171 6.86 17.79 3.67
C GLY A 171 7.56 17.96 2.31
N SER A 172 8.21 16.92 1.83
CA SER A 172 9.06 16.96 0.63
C SER A 172 8.48 16.07 -0.47
N ARG A 173 7.99 16.71 -1.52
CA ARG A 173 7.39 16.02 -2.68
C ARG A 173 8.37 16.00 -3.85
N ALA A 174 8.63 14.84 -4.41
CA ALA A 174 9.32 14.73 -5.69
C ALA A 174 8.39 15.19 -6.82
N VAL A 175 8.91 16.04 -7.71
CA VAL A 175 8.15 16.63 -8.82
C VAL A 175 8.71 16.24 -10.19
N GLY A 176 9.91 15.71 -10.26
CA GLY A 176 10.53 15.27 -11.50
C GLY A 176 11.65 14.27 -11.27
N TYR A 177 11.87 13.43 -12.25
CA TYR A 177 12.93 12.43 -12.29
C TYR A 177 13.69 12.53 -13.61
N THR A 178 15.02 12.38 -13.56
CA THR A 178 15.86 12.26 -14.74
C THR A 178 16.60 10.94 -14.70
N TRP A 179 16.37 10.13 -15.71
CA TRP A 179 16.94 8.78 -15.82
C TRP A 179 18.34 8.80 -16.41
N PRO A 180 19.23 7.91 -15.99
CA PRO A 180 20.53 7.75 -16.60
C PRO A 180 20.36 7.29 -18.05
N LEU A 181 20.90 8.05 -19.01
CA LEU A 181 20.90 7.64 -20.41
C LEU A 181 21.90 6.51 -20.62
N PRO A 182 21.56 5.49 -21.43
CA PRO A 182 22.53 4.52 -21.91
C PRO A 182 23.43 5.21 -22.92
N SER A 183 24.43 5.97 -22.47
CA SER A 183 25.26 6.71 -23.42
C SER A 183 26.73 6.77 -23.10
N HIS A 184 27.49 6.81 -24.16
CA HIS A 184 28.94 6.95 -24.24
C HIS A 184 29.42 8.41 -23.99
N SER A 185 28.58 9.32 -23.49
CA SER A 185 28.96 10.70 -23.19
C SER A 185 29.35 10.87 -21.72
N CYS A 186 30.52 11.41 -21.46
CA CYS A 186 31.08 11.64 -20.12
C CYS A 186 30.30 12.67 -19.27
N ASP A 187 29.27 13.31 -19.81
CA ASP A 187 28.60 14.45 -19.18
C ASP A 187 27.28 14.09 -18.46
N THR A 188 26.82 12.84 -18.50
CA THR A 188 25.57 12.44 -17.85
C THR A 188 25.83 11.63 -16.59
N SER A 189 25.12 11.99 -15.49
CA SER A 189 25.17 11.22 -14.24
C SER A 189 24.70 9.77 -14.49
N PRO A 190 25.43 8.76 -14.00
CA PRO A 190 25.00 7.36 -14.09
C PRO A 190 23.85 7.03 -13.13
N TRP A 191 23.38 8.00 -12.35
CA TRP A 191 22.39 7.84 -11.28
C TRP A 191 21.07 8.54 -11.62
N VAL A 192 19.99 8.04 -11.06
CA VAL A 192 18.68 8.71 -11.13
C VAL A 192 18.77 10.04 -10.38
N GLN A 193 18.36 11.14 -11.03
CA GLN A 193 18.25 12.45 -10.41
C GLN A 193 16.79 12.70 -10.03
N ILE A 194 16.58 13.28 -8.86
CA ILE A 194 15.26 13.55 -8.29
C ILE A 194 15.20 15.05 -8.00
N GLU A 195 14.18 15.71 -8.51
CA GLU A 195 13.89 17.12 -8.21
C GLU A 195 12.72 17.20 -7.22
N LEU A 196 12.93 17.92 -6.12
CA LEU A 196 11.92 18.15 -5.09
C LEU A 196 11.19 19.47 -5.36
N ALA A 197 9.97 19.59 -4.85
CA ALA A 197 9.11 20.77 -5.03
C ALA A 197 9.73 22.07 -4.47
N ASP A 198 10.66 21.98 -3.53
CA ASP A 198 11.41 23.09 -2.96
C ASP A 198 12.68 23.47 -3.77
N GLY A 199 12.91 22.81 -4.90
CA GLY A 199 14.05 23.02 -5.78
C GLY A 199 15.32 22.26 -5.38
N ARG A 200 15.35 21.53 -4.28
CA ARG A 200 16.47 20.63 -3.94
C ARG A 200 16.56 19.49 -4.96
N ARG A 201 17.78 19.04 -5.22
CA ARG A 201 18.06 17.90 -6.10
C ARG A 201 18.80 16.82 -5.33
N LEU A 202 18.38 15.58 -5.54
CA LEU A 202 19.01 14.38 -4.98
C LEU A 202 19.43 13.47 -6.11
N GLN A 203 20.39 12.59 -5.83
CA GLN A 203 20.80 11.50 -6.73
C GLN A 203 20.67 10.16 -6.01
N THR A 204 20.31 9.10 -6.75
CA THR A 204 20.23 7.75 -6.17
C THR A 204 20.69 6.67 -7.13
N LYS A 205 21.30 5.62 -6.57
CA LYS A 205 21.69 4.41 -7.31
C LYS A 205 20.47 3.52 -7.60
N LEU A 206 19.48 3.51 -6.69
CA LEU A 206 18.21 2.82 -6.85
C LEU A 206 17.07 3.70 -6.33
N LEU A 207 16.05 3.91 -7.16
CA LEU A 207 14.79 4.55 -6.79
C LEU A 207 13.72 3.48 -6.56
N ILE A 208 13.06 3.52 -5.39
CA ILE A 208 11.93 2.67 -5.06
C ILE A 208 10.67 3.55 -5.05
N GLY A 209 9.74 3.29 -5.97
CA GLY A 209 8.44 3.96 -6.03
C GLY A 209 7.44 3.27 -5.12
N ALA A 210 7.03 3.97 -4.05
CA ALA A 210 6.01 3.58 -3.08
C ALA A 210 4.96 4.69 -2.90
N ASP A 211 4.77 5.51 -3.94
CA ASP A 211 4.00 6.76 -3.97
C ASP A 211 2.53 6.55 -4.35
N GLY A 212 2.02 5.33 -4.15
CA GLY A 212 0.61 5.00 -4.22
C GLY A 212 0.07 4.84 -5.65
N HIS A 213 -1.25 4.68 -5.75
CA HIS A 213 -1.93 4.33 -7.01
C HIS A 213 -1.73 5.35 -8.15
N ASN A 214 -1.52 6.63 -7.80
CA ASN A 214 -1.23 7.70 -8.78
C ASN A 214 0.28 7.92 -8.98
N SER A 215 1.10 6.91 -8.77
CA SER A 215 2.56 6.96 -8.78
C SER A 215 3.15 7.85 -9.88
N VAL A 216 3.90 8.85 -9.44
CA VAL A 216 4.69 9.71 -10.32
C VAL A 216 5.91 8.96 -10.81
N VAL A 217 6.56 8.16 -9.94
CA VAL A 217 7.70 7.30 -10.31
C VAL A 217 7.33 6.39 -11.47
N ARG A 218 6.19 5.69 -11.39
CA ARG A 218 5.70 4.81 -12.45
C ARG A 218 5.48 5.56 -13.77
N LYS A 219 4.86 6.75 -13.72
CA LYS A 219 4.57 7.57 -14.90
C LYS A 219 5.83 8.08 -15.56
N GLU A 220 6.76 8.63 -14.78
CA GLU A 220 8.02 9.18 -15.29
C GLU A 220 8.97 8.07 -15.79
N ALA A 221 8.89 6.86 -15.23
CA ALA A 221 9.59 5.69 -15.75
C ALA A 221 8.92 5.08 -16.99
N GLU A 222 7.83 5.68 -17.50
CA GLU A 222 7.05 5.22 -18.65
C GLU A 222 6.51 3.76 -18.50
N ILE A 223 6.40 3.27 -17.27
CA ILE A 223 5.83 1.95 -16.98
C ILE A 223 4.32 2.02 -17.15
N LYS A 224 3.79 1.21 -18.05
CA LYS A 224 2.36 1.14 -18.34
C LYS A 224 1.60 0.56 -17.15
N ASN A 225 0.40 1.09 -16.92
CA ASN A 225 -0.52 0.60 -15.90
C ASN A 225 -1.83 0.14 -16.56
N ILE A 226 -2.21 -1.09 -16.29
CA ILE A 226 -3.52 -1.61 -16.65
C ILE A 226 -4.45 -1.25 -15.49
N GLU A 227 -5.34 -0.31 -15.72
CA GLU A 227 -6.24 0.21 -14.68
C GLU A 227 -7.70 0.03 -15.10
N HIS A 228 -8.53 -0.42 -14.17
CA HIS A 228 -9.96 -0.44 -14.31
C HIS A 228 -10.60 0.20 -13.08
N ARG A 229 -11.37 1.27 -13.29
CA ARG A 229 -12.15 1.91 -12.25
C ARG A 229 -13.49 1.19 -12.17
N TYR A 230 -13.84 0.78 -10.98
CA TYR A 230 -15.18 0.24 -10.74
C TYR A 230 -16.16 1.41 -10.57
N ASP A 231 -17.42 1.24 -11.02
CA ASP A 231 -18.50 2.19 -10.72
C ASP A 231 -18.99 1.98 -9.27
N GLN A 232 -18.03 1.94 -8.34
CA GLN A 232 -18.25 1.63 -6.94
C GLN A 232 -17.36 2.50 -6.04
N SER A 233 -17.89 2.82 -4.86
CA SER A 233 -17.14 3.38 -3.75
C SER A 233 -17.23 2.48 -2.52
N ALA A 234 -16.23 2.54 -1.66
CA ALA A 234 -16.32 1.99 -0.32
C ALA A 234 -16.74 3.09 0.65
N VAL A 235 -17.78 2.82 1.44
CA VAL A 235 -18.15 3.61 2.60
C VAL A 235 -17.51 2.97 3.82
N VAL A 236 -16.83 3.77 4.63
CA VAL A 236 -16.19 3.35 5.89
C VAL A 236 -16.75 4.16 7.04
N ALA A 237 -16.86 3.54 8.20
CA ALA A 237 -17.28 4.19 9.43
C ALA A 237 -16.83 3.37 10.66
N THR A 238 -16.74 4.04 11.80
CA THR A 238 -16.58 3.40 13.12
C THR A 238 -17.96 3.20 13.74
N LEU A 239 -18.24 1.96 14.14
CA LEU A 239 -19.56 1.54 14.63
C LEU A 239 -19.45 1.06 16.08
N HIS A 240 -20.45 1.38 16.89
CA HIS A 240 -20.64 0.82 18.24
C HIS A 240 -21.67 -0.29 18.21
N LEU A 241 -21.33 -1.41 18.84
CA LEU A 241 -22.20 -2.59 18.92
C LEU A 241 -23.27 -2.40 20.01
N SER A 242 -24.41 -3.03 19.84
CA SER A 242 -25.52 -2.97 20.80
C SER A 242 -25.16 -3.63 22.13
N GLU A 243 -24.32 -4.64 22.09
CA GLU A 243 -23.86 -5.38 23.27
C GLU A 243 -22.35 -5.64 23.16
N ALA A 244 -21.66 -5.62 24.29
CA ALA A 244 -20.27 -6.02 24.35
C ALA A 244 -20.17 -7.53 24.12
N THR A 245 -19.29 -7.96 23.23
CA THR A 245 -19.06 -9.35 22.88
C THR A 245 -17.56 -9.63 22.80
N ASP A 246 -17.16 -10.91 22.86
CA ASP A 246 -15.82 -11.30 22.43
C ASP A 246 -15.74 -11.14 20.90
N ASN A 247 -15.58 -9.88 20.47
CA ASN A 247 -15.61 -9.46 19.06
C ASN A 247 -14.33 -9.93 18.36
N ASN A 248 -14.25 -11.21 18.03
CA ASN A 248 -13.10 -11.90 17.44
C ASN A 248 -13.37 -12.47 16.04
N VAL A 249 -14.50 -12.06 15.41
CA VAL A 249 -14.93 -12.51 14.10
C VAL A 249 -14.91 -11.36 13.09
N ALA A 250 -14.26 -11.57 11.96
CA ALA A 250 -14.39 -10.70 10.78
C ALA A 250 -15.62 -11.17 9.96
N TRP A 251 -16.61 -10.30 9.82
CA TRP A 251 -17.86 -10.57 9.12
C TRP A 251 -17.83 -9.99 7.74
N GLN A 252 -18.22 -10.76 6.72
CA GLN A 252 -18.33 -10.28 5.35
C GLN A 252 -19.55 -10.88 4.66
N ARG A 253 -20.43 -10.03 4.13
CA ARG A 253 -21.57 -10.44 3.32
C ARG A 253 -21.44 -9.91 1.91
N PHE A 254 -21.61 -10.78 0.92
CA PHE A 254 -21.70 -10.39 -0.47
C PHE A 254 -23.13 -9.95 -0.81
N LEU A 255 -23.31 -8.65 -1.01
CA LEU A 255 -24.55 -8.07 -1.53
C LEU A 255 -24.44 -7.92 -3.06
N PRO A 256 -25.56 -7.84 -3.80
CA PRO A 256 -25.51 -7.67 -5.26
C PRO A 256 -24.79 -6.41 -5.74
N ALA A 257 -24.83 -5.33 -4.94
CA ALA A 257 -24.15 -4.07 -5.25
C ALA A 257 -22.67 -4.05 -4.83
N GLY A 258 -22.23 -5.01 -4.03
CA GLY A 258 -20.85 -5.11 -3.49
C GLY A 258 -20.83 -5.64 -2.06
N PRO A 259 -19.69 -6.09 -1.55
CA PRO A 259 -19.58 -6.64 -0.20
C PRO A 259 -19.69 -5.58 0.88
N ILE A 260 -20.30 -6.00 2.01
CA ILE A 260 -20.26 -5.29 3.29
C ILE A 260 -19.45 -6.12 4.29
N ALA A 261 -18.57 -5.49 5.05
CA ALA A 261 -17.75 -6.13 6.06
C ALA A 261 -17.82 -5.38 7.40
N LEU A 262 -17.74 -6.14 8.48
CA LEU A 262 -17.63 -5.64 9.84
C LEU A 262 -16.36 -6.23 10.45
N LEU A 263 -15.42 -5.37 10.78
CA LEU A 263 -14.10 -5.75 11.26
C LEU A 263 -13.96 -5.36 12.75
N PRO A 264 -13.54 -6.27 13.63
CA PRO A 264 -13.48 -5.99 15.07
C PRO A 264 -12.41 -4.95 15.42
N LEU A 265 -12.76 -3.95 16.24
CA LEU A 265 -11.84 -2.97 16.80
C LEU A 265 -11.67 -3.13 18.31
N SER A 266 -12.75 -3.45 19.00
CA SER A 266 -12.80 -3.79 20.42
C SER A 266 -14.00 -4.68 20.69
N ASP A 267 -14.26 -5.01 21.95
CA ASP A 267 -15.44 -5.79 22.36
C ASP A 267 -16.77 -5.05 22.13
N THR A 268 -16.70 -3.71 21.96
CA THR A 268 -17.86 -2.84 21.78
C THR A 268 -17.85 -2.06 20.46
N ALA A 269 -16.78 -2.13 19.68
CA ALA A 269 -16.61 -1.35 18.45
C ALA A 269 -16.15 -2.19 17.28
N SER A 270 -16.60 -1.82 16.08
CA SER A 270 -16.21 -2.43 14.81
C SER A 270 -16.05 -1.37 13.72
N SER A 271 -15.20 -1.65 12.73
CA SER A 271 -15.05 -0.85 11.53
C SER A 271 -15.94 -1.40 10.42
N LEU A 272 -16.71 -0.54 9.79
CA LEU A 272 -17.47 -0.82 8.58
C LEU A 272 -16.60 -0.62 7.33
N VAL A 273 -16.71 -1.55 6.38
CA VAL A 273 -16.26 -1.36 5.00
C VAL A 273 -17.38 -1.86 4.09
N TRP A 274 -18.07 -0.94 3.42
CA TRP A 274 -19.21 -1.26 2.55
C TRP A 274 -18.95 -0.80 1.13
N SER A 275 -18.69 -1.72 0.24
CA SER A 275 -18.54 -1.45 -1.19
C SER A 275 -19.89 -1.42 -1.87
N THR A 276 -20.22 -0.33 -2.56
CA THR A 276 -21.50 -0.15 -3.24
C THR A 276 -21.38 0.83 -4.42
N SER A 277 -22.46 1.09 -5.17
CA SER A 277 -22.45 2.09 -6.25
C SER A 277 -22.13 3.49 -5.72
N HIS A 278 -21.60 4.38 -6.58
CA HIS A 278 -21.32 5.77 -6.20
C HIS A 278 -22.57 6.51 -5.70
N GLU A 279 -23.72 6.25 -6.33
CA GLU A 279 -25.00 6.85 -5.94
C GLU A 279 -25.40 6.42 -4.54
N HIS A 280 -25.48 5.11 -4.29
CA HIS A 280 -25.84 4.59 -2.97
C HIS A 280 -24.81 4.96 -1.88
N ALA A 281 -23.52 5.05 -2.21
CA ALA A 281 -22.51 5.54 -1.27
C ALA A 281 -22.79 7.00 -0.86
N SER A 282 -23.20 7.84 -1.81
CA SER A 282 -23.57 9.24 -1.54
C SER A 282 -24.84 9.34 -0.69
N GLU A 283 -25.83 8.49 -0.94
CA GLU A 283 -27.04 8.39 -0.14
C GLU A 283 -26.72 8.00 1.31
N LEU A 284 -25.90 6.95 1.50
CA LEU A 284 -25.48 6.49 2.83
C LEU A 284 -24.75 7.58 3.63
N LEU A 285 -23.93 8.41 2.97
CA LEU A 285 -23.28 9.53 3.65
C LEU A 285 -24.21 10.67 4.02
N ALA A 286 -25.29 10.85 3.25
CA ALA A 286 -26.29 11.89 3.48
C ALA A 286 -27.37 11.51 4.51
N MET A 287 -27.48 10.21 4.86
CA MET A 287 -28.45 9.72 5.84
C MET A 287 -28.16 10.27 7.23
N ASP A 288 -29.20 10.45 8.03
CA ASP A 288 -29.07 10.63 9.48
C ASP A 288 -28.46 9.37 10.13
N GLU A 289 -28.11 9.49 11.39
CA GLU A 289 -27.41 8.41 12.12
C GLU A 289 -28.28 7.15 12.25
N GLU A 290 -29.56 7.31 12.62
CA GLU A 290 -30.48 6.21 12.83
C GLU A 290 -30.75 5.44 11.52
N SER A 291 -31.08 6.14 10.46
CA SER A 291 -31.32 5.55 9.13
C SER A 291 -30.08 4.85 8.58
N PHE A 292 -28.87 5.38 8.86
CA PHE A 292 -27.62 4.75 8.45
C PHE A 292 -27.38 3.44 9.21
N VAL A 293 -27.59 3.41 10.52
CA VAL A 293 -27.48 2.22 11.36
C VAL A 293 -28.48 1.16 10.94
N ASP A 294 -29.75 1.54 10.69
CA ASP A 294 -30.79 0.63 10.20
C ASP A 294 -30.43 0.02 8.84
N SER A 295 -29.84 0.83 7.93
CA SER A 295 -29.37 0.36 6.63
C SER A 295 -28.26 -0.70 6.77
N ILE A 296 -27.34 -0.52 7.71
CA ILE A 296 -26.26 -1.49 8.00
C ILE A 296 -26.85 -2.79 8.56
N ASN A 297 -27.70 -2.69 9.60
CA ASN A 297 -28.34 -3.85 10.19
C ASN A 297 -29.16 -4.61 9.15
N SER A 298 -29.95 -3.91 8.34
CA SER A 298 -30.70 -4.51 7.23
C SER A 298 -29.78 -5.19 6.20
N ALA A 299 -28.67 -4.58 5.85
CA ALA A 299 -27.70 -5.16 4.91
C ALA A 299 -27.09 -6.48 5.42
N PHE A 300 -26.92 -6.65 6.74
CA PHE A 300 -26.42 -7.89 7.33
C PHE A 300 -27.51 -8.95 7.55
N TRP A 301 -28.77 -8.57 7.75
CA TRP A 301 -29.83 -9.46 8.20
C TRP A 301 -30.90 -9.77 7.17
N SER A 302 -31.16 -8.87 6.21
CA SER A 302 -32.26 -9.03 5.27
C SER A 302 -32.02 -10.16 4.26
N ASN A 303 -33.04 -11.00 4.07
CA ASN A 303 -33.08 -12.05 3.05
C ASN A 303 -33.88 -11.64 1.79
N ALA A 304 -34.08 -10.35 1.58
CA ALA A 304 -34.87 -9.84 0.44
C ALA A 304 -34.36 -10.25 -0.95
N ASN A 305 -33.11 -10.70 -1.05
CA ASN A 305 -32.50 -11.18 -2.29
C ASN A 305 -32.59 -12.70 -2.48
N HIS A 306 -33.15 -13.45 -1.52
CA HIS A 306 -33.32 -14.89 -1.62
C HIS A 306 -34.48 -15.22 -2.59
N THR A 307 -34.37 -16.36 -3.23
CA THR A 307 -35.46 -16.94 -4.04
C THR A 307 -35.62 -18.41 -3.67
N ASP A 308 -36.90 -18.87 -3.58
CA ASP A 308 -37.24 -20.24 -3.21
C ASP A 308 -36.52 -21.30 -4.05
N PHE A 309 -36.32 -21.00 -5.33
CA PHE A 309 -35.59 -21.89 -6.26
C PHE A 309 -34.11 -22.07 -5.86
N ILE A 310 -33.41 -20.99 -5.55
CA ILE A 310 -31.99 -21.02 -5.15
C ILE A 310 -31.84 -21.71 -3.80
N ASP A 311 -32.71 -21.40 -2.83
CA ASP A 311 -32.64 -21.98 -1.51
C ASP A 311 -32.96 -23.48 -1.52
N THR A 312 -33.93 -23.93 -2.32
CA THR A 312 -34.26 -25.34 -2.50
C THR A 312 -33.09 -26.10 -3.16
N ALA A 313 -32.53 -25.57 -4.25
CA ALA A 313 -31.40 -26.19 -4.97
C ALA A 313 -30.15 -26.23 -4.08
N GLY A 314 -29.89 -25.18 -3.31
CA GLY A 314 -28.79 -25.13 -2.32
C GLY A 314 -28.96 -26.13 -1.20
N ALA A 315 -30.18 -26.31 -0.69
CA ALA A 315 -30.49 -27.32 0.34
C ALA A 315 -30.28 -28.75 -0.16
N MET A 316 -30.74 -29.05 -1.38
CA MET A 316 -30.52 -30.36 -2.02
C MET A 316 -29.02 -30.65 -2.18
N PHE A 317 -28.23 -29.68 -2.62
CA PHE A 317 -26.80 -29.85 -2.78
C PHE A 317 -26.08 -30.05 -1.42
N ARG A 318 -26.46 -29.32 -0.37
CA ARG A 318 -25.95 -29.55 0.99
C ARG A 318 -26.25 -30.95 1.48
N SER A 319 -27.48 -31.44 1.26
CA SER A 319 -27.89 -32.78 1.64
C SER A 319 -27.05 -33.85 0.93
N ALA A 320 -26.77 -33.66 -0.36
CA ALA A 320 -25.89 -34.55 -1.12
C ALA A 320 -24.45 -34.54 -0.59
N LEU A 321 -23.89 -33.37 -0.27
CA LEU A 321 -22.57 -33.24 0.33
C LEU A 321 -22.46 -33.89 1.70
N SER A 322 -23.50 -33.82 2.52
CA SER A 322 -23.53 -34.43 3.87
C SER A 322 -23.48 -35.96 3.84
N LEU A 323 -23.95 -36.58 2.72
CA LEU A 323 -23.84 -38.02 2.51
C LEU A 323 -22.41 -38.47 2.18
N LEU A 324 -21.60 -37.54 1.61
CA LEU A 324 -20.21 -37.83 1.22
C LEU A 324 -19.22 -37.64 2.38
N LYS A 325 -19.55 -36.79 3.36
CA LYS A 325 -18.77 -36.57 4.58
C LYS A 325 -19.66 -36.02 5.69
N PRO A 326 -19.76 -36.68 6.83
CA PRO A 326 -20.29 -36.08 8.06
C PRO A 326 -19.23 -35.11 8.62
N SER A 327 -19.13 -33.94 8.02
CA SER A 327 -18.30 -32.85 8.55
C SER A 327 -19.14 -32.13 9.58
N GLY A 328 -18.55 -31.88 10.76
CA GLY A 328 -19.17 -30.99 11.75
C GLY A 328 -19.62 -29.72 11.02
N THR A 329 -20.91 -29.43 11.08
CA THR A 329 -21.49 -28.22 10.51
C THR A 329 -20.90 -27.05 11.27
N ALA A 330 -20.08 -26.23 10.63
CA ALA A 330 -19.65 -24.97 11.21
C ALA A 330 -20.93 -24.19 11.60
N VAL A 331 -21.10 -23.94 12.89
CA VAL A 331 -22.27 -23.26 13.41
C VAL A 331 -22.27 -21.84 12.83
N ARG A 332 -23.35 -21.48 12.13
CA ARG A 332 -23.57 -20.10 11.67
C ARG A 332 -23.72 -19.23 12.90
N GLN A 333 -22.80 -18.30 13.08
CA GLN A 333 -22.96 -17.22 14.04
C GLN A 333 -23.69 -16.05 13.37
N LEU A 334 -24.36 -15.26 14.17
CA LEU A 334 -25.02 -14.04 13.70
C LEU A 334 -24.07 -12.87 13.96
N PRO A 335 -23.95 -11.93 13.01
CA PRO A 335 -23.17 -10.72 13.23
C PRO A 335 -23.82 -9.91 14.36
N PRO A 336 -23.02 -9.19 15.18
CA PRO A 336 -23.54 -8.32 16.21
C PRO A 336 -24.38 -7.20 15.60
N SER A 337 -25.44 -6.78 16.30
CA SER A 337 -26.24 -5.64 15.93
C SER A 337 -25.47 -4.34 16.19
N VAL A 338 -25.59 -3.39 15.29
CA VAL A 338 -25.02 -2.04 15.44
C VAL A 338 -26.03 -1.14 16.12
N ALA A 339 -25.61 -0.42 17.17
CA ALA A 339 -26.45 0.54 17.88
C ALA A 339 -26.21 1.98 17.43
N LYS A 340 -24.95 2.31 17.08
CA LYS A 340 -24.56 3.71 16.85
C LYS A 340 -23.37 3.79 15.89
N VAL A 341 -23.23 4.91 15.19
CA VAL A 341 -22.08 5.26 14.37
C VAL A 341 -21.37 6.48 14.97
N ASP A 342 -20.05 6.53 14.92
CA ASP A 342 -19.34 7.76 15.28
C ASP A 342 -19.63 8.85 14.23
N PRO A 343 -20.15 10.02 14.61
CA PRO A 343 -20.70 11.01 13.68
C PRO A 343 -19.68 11.46 12.60
N GLU A 344 -18.44 11.66 12.98
CA GLU A 344 -17.36 12.17 12.10
C GLU A 344 -16.58 11.05 11.42
N SER A 345 -16.93 9.78 11.65
CA SER A 345 -16.17 8.64 11.12
C SER A 345 -16.60 8.24 9.69
N ARG A 346 -17.75 8.70 9.22
CA ARG A 346 -18.25 8.34 7.88
C ARG A 346 -17.40 8.96 6.78
N ALA A 347 -16.84 8.14 5.91
CA ALA A 347 -16.07 8.57 4.76
C ALA A 347 -16.29 7.64 3.57
N THR A 348 -15.92 8.08 2.37
CA THR A 348 -15.98 7.27 1.16
C THR A 348 -14.75 7.46 0.29
N PHE A 349 -14.40 6.43 -0.46
CA PHE A 349 -13.35 6.49 -1.47
C PHE A 349 -13.68 5.62 -2.69
N PRO A 350 -13.27 6.03 -3.90
CA PRO A 350 -13.56 5.29 -5.13
C PRO A 350 -12.73 4.00 -5.21
N LEU A 351 -13.35 2.95 -5.74
CA LEU A 351 -12.74 1.64 -5.91
C LEU A 351 -12.19 1.46 -7.33
N GLY A 352 -11.11 0.69 -7.43
CA GLY A 352 -10.49 0.36 -8.70
C GLY A 352 -9.46 -0.76 -8.52
N VAL A 353 -9.09 -1.36 -9.64
CA VAL A 353 -7.97 -2.29 -9.75
C VAL A 353 -6.94 -1.69 -10.67
N GLY A 354 -5.67 -1.88 -10.37
CA GLY A 354 -4.56 -1.43 -11.19
C GLY A 354 -3.39 -2.41 -11.11
N HIS A 355 -2.68 -2.56 -12.22
CA HIS A 355 -1.50 -3.43 -12.26
C HIS A 355 -0.48 -2.84 -13.24
N ALA A 356 0.71 -2.54 -12.75
CA ALA A 356 1.83 -2.13 -13.59
C ALA A 356 2.31 -3.32 -14.44
N THR A 357 2.55 -3.11 -15.73
CA THR A 357 3.02 -4.16 -16.64
C THR A 357 4.41 -4.68 -16.27
N GLU A 358 5.21 -3.82 -15.64
CA GLU A 358 6.54 -4.10 -15.13
C GLU A 358 6.64 -3.52 -13.72
N TYR A 359 7.32 -4.22 -12.81
CA TYR A 359 7.58 -3.71 -11.46
C TYR A 359 8.98 -3.12 -11.35
N VAL A 360 9.85 -3.39 -12.31
CA VAL A 360 11.22 -2.92 -12.31
C VAL A 360 11.68 -2.43 -13.67
N GLN A 361 12.56 -1.44 -13.63
CA GLN A 361 13.42 -1.04 -14.74
C GLN A 361 14.83 -0.80 -14.21
N HIS A 362 15.77 -0.45 -15.10
CA HIS A 362 17.12 -0.12 -14.66
C HIS A 362 17.09 1.00 -13.62
N ARG A 363 17.56 0.72 -12.40
CA ARG A 363 17.60 1.63 -11.24
C ARG A 363 16.22 2.03 -10.68
N VAL A 364 15.16 1.31 -11.02
CA VAL A 364 13.81 1.56 -10.51
C VAL A 364 13.14 0.27 -10.08
N ALA A 365 12.45 0.32 -8.95
CA ALA A 365 11.52 -0.72 -8.50
C ALA A 365 10.23 -0.07 -8.00
N LEU A 366 9.07 -0.68 -8.28
CA LEU A 366 7.76 -0.26 -7.78
C LEU A 366 7.26 -1.27 -6.76
N ILE A 367 6.67 -0.80 -5.67
CA ILE A 367 6.08 -1.63 -4.61
C ILE A 367 4.72 -1.07 -4.15
N GLY A 368 3.89 -1.94 -3.59
CA GLY A 368 2.56 -1.58 -3.09
C GLY A 368 1.65 -1.01 -4.18
N ASP A 369 0.82 -0.03 -3.83
CA ASP A 369 -0.16 0.56 -4.76
C ASP A 369 0.48 1.26 -5.98
N ALA A 370 1.77 1.56 -5.95
CA ALA A 370 2.51 2.05 -7.13
C ALA A 370 2.65 0.95 -8.20
N ALA A 371 2.79 -0.30 -7.79
CA ALA A 371 2.88 -1.47 -8.65
C ALA A 371 1.52 -2.14 -8.91
N HIS A 372 0.67 -2.25 -7.89
CA HIS A 372 -0.61 -2.95 -7.96
C HIS A 372 -1.64 -2.38 -6.98
N ARG A 373 -2.85 -2.21 -7.43
CA ARG A 373 -4.00 -1.80 -6.62
C ARG A 373 -5.06 -2.88 -6.72
N VAL A 374 -5.60 -3.31 -5.59
CA VAL A 374 -6.63 -4.34 -5.51
C VAL A 374 -7.93 -3.79 -4.93
N HIS A 375 -9.05 -4.45 -5.23
CA HIS A 375 -10.31 -4.18 -4.54
C HIS A 375 -10.14 -4.49 -3.04
N PRO A 376 -10.70 -3.70 -2.11
CA PRO A 376 -10.55 -3.90 -0.65
C PRO A 376 -11.23 -5.18 -0.13
N LEU A 377 -11.62 -6.08 -1.02
CA LEU A 377 -12.14 -7.40 -0.70
C LEU A 377 -11.09 -8.14 0.16
N ALA A 378 -11.48 -8.52 1.36
CA ALA A 378 -10.60 -9.20 2.33
C ALA A 378 -9.38 -8.39 2.86
N GLY A 379 -9.32 -7.07 2.68
CA GLY A 379 -8.27 -6.23 3.26
C GLY A 379 -6.84 -6.54 2.80
N GLN A 380 -6.65 -7.08 1.59
CA GLN A 380 -5.35 -7.60 1.12
C GLN A 380 -4.36 -6.55 0.62
N GLY A 381 -4.78 -5.31 0.35
CA GLY A 381 -3.92 -4.30 -0.31
C GLY A 381 -2.59 -4.07 0.41
N VAL A 382 -2.62 -3.79 1.71
CA VAL A 382 -1.42 -3.53 2.50
C VAL A 382 -0.55 -4.77 2.66
N ASN A 383 -1.16 -5.97 2.78
CA ASN A 383 -0.41 -7.22 2.92
C ASN A 383 0.36 -7.58 1.64
N LEU A 384 -0.19 -7.28 0.47
CA LEU A 384 0.53 -7.42 -0.79
C LEU A 384 1.76 -6.51 -0.84
N GLY A 385 1.61 -5.25 -0.41
CA GLY A 385 2.72 -4.30 -0.30
C GLY A 385 3.80 -4.76 0.68
N PHE A 386 3.42 -5.31 1.84
CA PHE A 386 4.37 -5.88 2.79
C PHE A 386 5.06 -7.13 2.23
N GLY A 387 4.36 -7.94 1.45
CA GLY A 387 4.97 -9.04 0.69
C GLY A 387 5.98 -8.56 -0.35
N ASP A 388 5.73 -7.42 -1.01
CA ASP A 388 6.71 -6.81 -1.92
C ASP A 388 7.96 -6.37 -1.17
N ILE A 389 7.79 -5.75 0.02
CA ILE A 389 8.92 -5.33 0.87
C ILE A 389 9.79 -6.53 1.24
N ALA A 390 9.17 -7.59 1.77
CA ALA A 390 9.91 -8.78 2.19
C ALA A 390 10.74 -9.38 1.04
N CYS A 391 10.14 -9.48 -0.15
CA CYS A 391 10.80 -10.01 -1.33
C CYS A 391 11.92 -9.08 -1.85
N LEU A 392 11.63 -7.78 -2.01
CA LEU A 392 12.60 -6.81 -2.53
C LEU A 392 13.78 -6.64 -1.56
N ALA A 393 13.50 -6.50 -0.26
CA ALA A 393 14.54 -6.38 0.77
C ALA A 393 15.47 -7.61 0.79
N HIS A 394 14.92 -8.83 0.65
CA HIS A 394 15.72 -10.06 0.55
C HIS A 394 16.71 -10.00 -0.62
N HIS A 395 16.24 -9.62 -1.82
CA HIS A 395 17.11 -9.53 -2.99
C HIS A 395 18.12 -8.39 -2.90
N LEU A 396 17.73 -7.24 -2.33
CA LEU A 396 18.64 -6.10 -2.13
C LEU A 396 19.69 -6.39 -1.06
N SER A 397 19.33 -7.05 0.03
CA SER A 397 20.25 -7.50 1.08
C SER A 397 21.33 -8.44 0.52
N ALA A 398 20.91 -9.43 -0.27
CA ALA A 398 21.83 -10.33 -0.96
C ALA A 398 22.73 -9.58 -1.98
N ALA A 399 22.20 -8.58 -2.69
CA ALA A 399 22.99 -7.75 -3.61
C ALA A 399 24.02 -6.89 -2.87
N ALA A 400 23.63 -6.27 -1.75
CA ALA A 400 24.51 -5.48 -0.89
C ALA A 400 25.63 -6.32 -0.30
N PHE A 401 25.30 -7.50 0.24
CA PHE A 401 26.29 -8.45 0.78
C PHE A 401 27.34 -8.86 -0.26
N ASN A 402 26.91 -9.06 -1.52
CA ASN A 402 27.82 -9.43 -2.61
C ASN A 402 28.53 -8.23 -3.26
N GLY A 403 28.36 -7.01 -2.76
CA GLY A 403 28.93 -5.80 -3.35
C GLY A 403 28.41 -5.47 -4.75
N SER A 404 27.22 -5.98 -5.10
CA SER A 404 26.59 -5.76 -6.40
C SER A 404 25.91 -4.39 -6.48
N ASP A 405 25.80 -3.82 -7.70
CA ASP A 405 25.05 -2.59 -7.93
C ASP A 405 23.55 -2.81 -7.63
N LEU A 406 23.01 -2.09 -6.62
CA LEU A 406 21.63 -2.22 -6.16
C LEU A 406 20.59 -1.92 -7.27
N GLY A 407 20.95 -1.04 -8.23
CA GLY A 407 20.09 -0.70 -9.37
C GLY A 407 20.12 -1.68 -10.54
N SER A 408 20.89 -2.79 -10.41
CA SER A 408 21.03 -3.77 -11.49
C SER A 408 19.78 -4.61 -11.69
N LEU A 409 19.36 -4.78 -12.95
CA LEU A 409 18.23 -5.63 -13.31
C LEU A 409 18.41 -7.10 -12.91
N LYS A 410 19.64 -7.58 -12.73
CA LYS A 410 19.93 -8.98 -12.41
C LYS A 410 19.17 -9.51 -11.18
N HIS A 411 19.05 -8.72 -10.13
CA HIS A 411 18.33 -9.08 -8.90
C HIS A 411 16.93 -8.47 -8.85
N LEU A 412 16.72 -7.29 -9.46
CA LEU A 412 15.41 -6.67 -9.52
C LEU A 412 14.40 -7.51 -10.31
N LEU A 413 14.80 -8.15 -11.41
CA LEU A 413 13.94 -9.06 -12.19
C LEU A 413 13.53 -10.32 -11.41
N LYS A 414 14.31 -10.75 -10.44
CA LYS A 414 13.92 -11.86 -9.56
C LYS A 414 12.73 -11.45 -8.68
N PHE A 415 12.85 -10.28 -8.05
CA PHE A 415 11.75 -9.68 -7.30
C PHE A 415 10.48 -9.55 -8.17
N GLU A 416 10.59 -8.97 -9.36
CA GLU A 416 9.46 -8.81 -10.28
C GLU A 416 8.81 -10.16 -10.59
N THR A 417 9.61 -11.16 -10.98
CA THR A 417 9.10 -12.49 -11.35
C THR A 417 8.33 -13.15 -10.21
N GLU A 418 8.87 -13.08 -8.99
CA GLU A 418 8.22 -13.67 -7.81
C GLU A 418 6.93 -12.93 -7.46
N ARG A 419 6.99 -11.59 -7.42
CA ARG A 419 5.85 -10.80 -6.99
C ARG A 419 4.74 -10.70 -8.02
N GLN A 420 5.07 -10.54 -9.31
CA GLN A 420 4.03 -10.55 -10.36
C GLN A 420 3.28 -11.88 -10.39
N ARG A 421 3.99 -13.00 -10.31
CA ARG A 421 3.33 -14.32 -10.29
C ARG A 421 2.33 -14.43 -9.15
N HIS A 422 2.69 -13.97 -7.96
CA HIS A 422 1.81 -13.98 -6.79
C HIS A 422 0.66 -12.97 -6.93
N ASN A 423 0.99 -11.73 -7.22
CA ASN A 423 0.05 -10.61 -7.20
C ASN A 423 -0.98 -10.70 -8.32
N VAL A 424 -0.58 -11.06 -9.55
CA VAL A 424 -1.50 -11.22 -10.70
C VAL A 424 -2.51 -12.33 -10.43
N SER A 425 -2.06 -13.45 -9.86
CA SER A 425 -2.96 -14.55 -9.50
C SER A 425 -4.01 -14.10 -8.49
N LEU A 426 -3.60 -13.39 -7.45
CA LEU A 426 -4.52 -12.89 -6.42
C LEU A 426 -5.47 -11.81 -6.96
N ILE A 427 -4.97 -10.88 -7.77
CA ILE A 427 -5.79 -9.85 -8.44
C ILE A 427 -6.87 -10.51 -9.29
N ALA A 428 -6.50 -11.52 -10.07
CA ALA A 428 -7.45 -12.25 -10.92
C ALA A 428 -8.53 -12.98 -10.10
N VAL A 429 -8.16 -13.59 -8.97
CA VAL A 429 -9.13 -14.22 -8.05
C VAL A 429 -10.07 -13.18 -7.45
N ILE A 430 -9.55 -12.07 -6.94
CA ILE A 430 -10.36 -11.01 -6.33
C ILE A 430 -11.33 -10.38 -7.35
N ASP A 431 -10.86 -10.07 -8.58
CA ASP A 431 -11.72 -9.53 -9.64
C ASP A 431 -12.76 -10.55 -10.10
N GLY A 432 -12.37 -11.82 -10.22
CA GLY A 432 -13.28 -12.92 -10.54
C GLY A 432 -14.38 -13.10 -9.49
N LEU A 433 -14.04 -13.10 -8.21
CA LEU A 433 -15.00 -13.14 -7.11
C LEU A 433 -15.93 -11.92 -7.16
N LYS A 434 -15.38 -10.72 -7.29
CA LYS A 434 -16.20 -9.51 -7.41
C LYS A 434 -17.22 -9.61 -8.53
N ARG A 435 -16.84 -10.06 -9.72
CA ARG A 435 -17.74 -10.24 -10.87
C ARG A 435 -18.79 -11.30 -10.61
N LEU A 436 -18.39 -12.43 -10.04
CA LEU A 436 -19.29 -13.56 -9.73
C LEU A 436 -20.36 -13.16 -8.72
N TYR A 437 -20.01 -12.33 -7.73
CA TYR A 437 -20.96 -11.90 -6.68
C TYR A 437 -21.77 -10.65 -7.06
N SER A 438 -21.41 -9.92 -8.10
CA SER A 438 -22.14 -8.74 -8.58
C SER A 438 -23.36 -9.08 -9.45
N THR A 439 -23.73 -10.35 -9.62
CA THR A 439 -24.84 -10.76 -10.47
C THR A 439 -25.99 -11.35 -9.67
N ARG A 440 -27.22 -11.19 -10.19
CA ARG A 440 -28.45 -11.86 -9.71
C ARG A 440 -28.94 -12.96 -10.65
N LEU A 441 -28.19 -13.29 -11.71
CA LEU A 441 -28.56 -14.33 -12.65
C LEU A 441 -28.56 -15.70 -11.95
N ALA A 442 -29.72 -16.39 -11.92
CA ALA A 442 -29.91 -17.63 -11.16
C ALA A 442 -28.83 -18.71 -11.42
N PRO A 443 -28.37 -18.99 -12.66
CA PRO A 443 -27.31 -19.97 -12.88
C PRO A 443 -25.98 -19.61 -12.22
N LEU A 444 -25.60 -18.32 -12.20
CA LEU A 444 -24.37 -17.84 -11.56
C LEU A 444 -24.50 -17.81 -10.03
N VAL A 445 -25.70 -17.46 -9.52
CA VAL A 445 -26.00 -17.56 -8.08
C VAL A 445 -25.91 -19.02 -7.62
N LEU A 446 -26.45 -19.97 -8.35
CA LEU A 446 -26.33 -21.40 -8.05
C LEU A 446 -24.85 -21.86 -8.08
N LEU A 447 -24.11 -21.48 -9.11
CA LEU A 447 -22.69 -21.83 -9.24
C LEU A 447 -21.89 -21.37 -8.00
N ARG A 448 -22.04 -20.12 -7.58
CA ARG A 448 -21.33 -19.60 -6.40
C ARG A 448 -21.86 -20.19 -5.09
N THR A 449 -23.16 -20.48 -5.00
CA THR A 449 -23.78 -21.19 -3.86
C THR A 449 -23.16 -22.55 -3.66
N TRP A 450 -23.10 -23.36 -4.71
CA TRP A 450 -22.47 -24.68 -4.68
C TRP A 450 -20.97 -24.59 -4.46
N GLY A 451 -20.30 -23.61 -5.07
CA GLY A 451 -18.88 -23.33 -4.85
C GLY A 451 -18.56 -23.06 -3.38
N LEU A 452 -19.30 -22.15 -2.73
CA LEU A 452 -19.13 -21.87 -1.30
C LEU A 452 -19.39 -23.11 -0.43
N GLN A 453 -20.47 -23.83 -0.70
CA GLN A 453 -20.82 -25.05 0.05
C GLN A 453 -19.76 -26.15 -0.11
N ALA A 454 -19.27 -26.36 -1.33
CA ALA A 454 -18.22 -27.33 -1.61
C ALA A 454 -16.90 -26.95 -0.95
N THR A 455 -16.50 -25.68 -1.06
CA THR A 455 -15.28 -25.18 -0.40
C THR A 455 -15.37 -25.28 1.11
N ASN A 456 -16.54 -24.98 1.67
CA ASN A 456 -16.75 -25.11 3.12
C ASN A 456 -16.70 -26.58 3.60
N ALA A 457 -17.14 -27.53 2.75
CA ALA A 457 -17.13 -28.96 3.06
C ALA A 457 -15.77 -29.65 2.88
N LEU A 458 -14.82 -29.02 2.16
CA LEU A 458 -13.52 -29.62 1.80
C LEU A 458 -12.35 -28.90 2.50
N PRO A 459 -11.92 -29.36 3.71
CA PRO A 459 -10.84 -28.74 4.47
C PRO A 459 -9.55 -28.47 3.68
N PRO A 460 -9.07 -29.36 2.78
CA PRO A 460 -7.84 -29.10 2.04
C PRO A 460 -7.91 -27.90 1.10
N VAL A 461 -9.12 -27.48 0.68
CA VAL A 461 -9.33 -26.32 -0.19
C VAL A 461 -9.30 -25.04 0.64
N LYS A 462 -9.82 -25.06 1.87
CA LYS A 462 -9.79 -23.92 2.81
C LYS A 462 -8.37 -23.49 3.19
N VAL A 463 -7.45 -24.43 3.32
CA VAL A 463 -6.06 -24.16 3.77
C VAL A 463 -5.22 -23.51 2.67
N ARG A 464 -5.64 -23.59 1.41
CA ARG A 464 -4.91 -23.04 0.26
C ARG A 464 -5.46 -21.68 -0.25
N ILE A 465 -6.56 -21.23 0.29
CA ILE A 465 -7.18 -19.93 0.01
C ILE A 465 -6.84 -18.94 1.13
#